data_0b8e0406c269db3c1fd5d367507ea89a
#
_entry.id   0b8e0406c269db3c1fd5d367507ea89a
#
_cell.length_a   1.000
_cell.length_b   1.000
_cell.length_c   1.000
_cell.angle_alpha   90.00
_cell.angle_beta   90.00
_cell.angle_gamma   90.00
#
_symmetry.space_group_name_H-M   'P 1'
#
loop_
_entity.id
_entity.type
_entity.pdbx_description
1 polymer ?
#
loop_
_entity_poly.entity_id
_entity_poly.type
_entity_poly.pdbx_seq_one_letter_code
_entity_poly.pdbx_strand_id
1 'polypeptide(L)'
;MERIYIDYDMACFTRKDITIVDLELYDGRRFENLEPRRLFPMTGLEKYITLLDNEGKEVAVIRDLRTLPAEERKIIEDCLNEYYLIPRISEILSCHEKYGVLTIKAVTDRGEVSIEIRNILHGLKLLYGTRVLLRDNNDNRYEIPDLDRLDRKSRAMIDAFL
;
A
#
# COMPACT_ATOMS: atom_id res chain seq x y z
N MET A 1 -2.50 9.36 25.19
CA MET A 1 -1.78 9.89 24.02
C MET A 1 -2.72 10.77 23.19
N GLU A 2 -2.35 12.00 23.00
CA GLU A 2 -3.18 12.91 22.22
C GLU A 2 -3.17 12.53 20.74
N ARG A 3 -4.35 12.56 20.13
CA ARG A 3 -4.51 12.33 18.70
C ARG A 3 -4.09 13.57 17.92
N ILE A 4 -3.25 13.42 16.93
CA ILE A 4 -2.81 14.52 16.08
C ILE A 4 -3.80 14.67 14.94
N TYR A 5 -4.43 15.84 14.84
CA TYR A 5 -5.30 16.18 13.71
C TYR A 5 -4.60 17.18 12.79
N ILE A 6 -4.69 16.93 11.51
CA ILE A 6 -4.06 17.76 10.49
C ILE A 6 -5.14 18.49 9.70
N ASP A 7 -5.06 19.82 9.69
CA ASP A 7 -5.95 20.69 8.92
C ASP A 7 -5.11 21.80 8.28
N TYR A 8 -5.54 22.33 7.15
CA TYR A 8 -4.95 23.47 6.46
C TYR A 8 -3.45 23.26 6.16
N ASP A 9 -2.61 24.24 6.49
CA ASP A 9 -1.17 24.25 6.23
C ASP A 9 -0.32 23.76 7.42
N MET A 10 -0.91 22.98 8.31
CA MET A 10 -0.23 22.46 9.51
C MET A 10 0.90 21.48 9.23
N ALA A 11 0.93 20.89 8.04
CA ALA A 11 1.85 19.80 7.71
C ALA A 11 2.35 19.88 6.29
N CYS A 12 3.56 19.36 6.09
CA CYS A 12 4.14 19.12 4.78
C CYS A 12 4.29 17.61 4.58
N PHE A 13 3.92 17.13 3.41
CA PHE A 13 4.09 15.74 3.03
C PHE A 13 5.13 15.61 1.93
N THR A 14 5.97 14.58 2.02
CA THR A 14 6.89 14.21 0.97
C THR A 14 6.59 12.78 0.56
N ARG A 15 6.29 12.57 -0.71
CA ARG A 15 6.02 11.23 -1.22
C ARG A 15 7.32 10.45 -1.30
N LYS A 16 7.39 9.34 -0.58
CA LYS A 16 8.60 8.51 -0.48
C LYS A 16 8.54 7.29 -1.37
N ASP A 17 7.36 6.69 -1.47
CA ASP A 17 7.10 5.52 -2.32
C ASP A 17 5.67 5.64 -2.86
N ILE A 18 5.18 4.59 -3.48
CA ILE A 18 3.88 4.57 -4.17
C ILE A 18 2.73 4.99 -3.26
N THR A 19 2.68 4.42 -2.06
CA THR A 19 1.62 4.69 -1.07
C THR A 19 2.17 5.24 0.25
N ILE A 20 3.44 5.62 0.29
CA ILE A 20 4.12 5.98 1.52
C ILE A 20 4.61 7.43 1.45
N VAL A 21 4.37 8.16 2.55
CA VAL A 21 4.78 9.55 2.68
C VAL A 21 5.54 9.77 3.98
N ASP A 22 6.37 10.81 3.99
CA ASP A 22 6.92 11.38 5.20
C ASP A 22 6.10 12.61 5.58
N LEU A 23 5.92 12.82 6.87
CA LEU A 23 5.16 13.93 7.43
C LEU A 23 6.08 14.83 8.25
N GLU A 24 6.00 16.12 8.01
CA GLU A 24 6.63 17.14 8.85
C GLU A 24 5.57 18.14 9.28
N LEU A 25 5.38 18.26 10.60
CA LEU A 25 4.46 19.23 11.17
C LEU A 25 5.14 20.60 11.29
N TYR A 26 4.35 21.66 11.27
CA TYR A 26 4.88 23.03 11.35
C TYR A 26 5.69 23.30 12.63
N ASP A 27 5.45 22.53 13.70
CA ASP A 27 6.21 22.63 14.95
C ASP A 27 7.55 21.88 14.93
N GLY A 28 7.92 21.29 13.80
CA GLY A 28 9.18 20.59 13.59
C GLY A 28 9.16 19.09 13.84
N ARG A 29 8.05 18.54 14.35
CA ARG A 29 7.95 17.08 14.51
C ARG A 29 7.91 16.38 13.15
N ARG A 30 8.67 15.31 13.01
CA ARG A 30 8.73 14.52 11.79
C ARG A 30 8.35 13.06 12.05
N PHE A 31 7.61 12.49 11.10
CA PHE A 31 7.24 11.08 11.10
C PHE A 31 7.53 10.52 9.72
N GLU A 32 8.20 9.38 9.66
CA GLU A 32 8.59 8.77 8.39
C GLU A 32 7.80 7.50 8.10
N ASN A 33 7.69 7.19 6.82
CA ASN A 33 7.09 5.94 6.32
C ASN A 33 5.64 5.76 6.78
N LEU A 34 4.82 6.78 6.58
CA LEU A 34 3.40 6.73 6.88
C LEU A 34 2.59 6.34 5.64
N GLU A 35 1.57 5.53 5.84
CA GLU A 35 0.66 5.13 4.77
C GLU A 35 -0.73 5.71 5.02
N PRO A 36 -1.22 6.56 4.10
CA PRO A 36 -2.59 7.10 4.21
C PRO A 36 -3.65 6.02 3.95
N ARG A 37 -4.69 6.02 4.77
CA ARG A 37 -5.85 5.13 4.63
C ARG A 37 -7.13 5.89 4.90
N ARG A 38 -8.22 5.54 4.22
CA ARG A 38 -9.54 6.09 4.50
C ARG A 38 -10.16 5.38 5.69
N LEU A 39 -10.59 6.13 6.70
CA LEU A 39 -11.37 5.56 7.80
C LEU A 39 -12.76 5.15 7.34
N PHE A 40 -13.32 5.86 6.37
CA PHE A 40 -14.65 5.60 5.80
C PHE A 40 -14.54 5.44 4.28
N PRO A 41 -14.09 4.27 3.78
CA PRO A 41 -13.81 4.10 2.34
C PRO A 41 -15.01 4.25 1.41
N MET A 42 -16.23 4.04 1.93
CA MET A 42 -17.44 4.09 1.11
C MET A 42 -18.17 5.43 1.20
N THR A 43 -18.11 6.11 2.33
CA THR A 43 -18.93 7.29 2.61
C THR A 43 -18.12 8.56 2.84
N GLY A 44 -16.85 8.45 3.18
CA GLY A 44 -15.97 9.58 3.49
C GLY A 44 -14.70 9.56 2.69
N LEU A 45 -14.77 9.76 1.37
CA LEU A 45 -13.60 9.63 0.48
C LEU A 45 -12.53 10.69 0.75
N GLU A 46 -12.93 11.87 1.20
CA GLU A 46 -12.02 13.00 1.44
C GLU A 46 -11.88 13.35 2.92
N LYS A 47 -12.62 12.71 3.80
CA LYS A 47 -12.63 13.01 5.23
C LYS A 47 -12.07 11.88 6.06
N TYR A 48 -11.38 12.25 7.14
CA TYR A 48 -10.81 11.29 8.10
C TYR A 48 -9.86 10.31 7.44
N ILE A 49 -8.77 10.86 6.92
CA ILE A 49 -7.68 10.05 6.37
C ILE A 49 -6.70 9.79 7.51
N THR A 50 -6.57 8.53 7.92
CA THR A 50 -5.60 8.14 8.93
C THR A 50 -4.23 7.91 8.30
N LEU A 51 -3.19 8.28 9.01
CA LEU A 51 -1.80 8.05 8.63
C LEU A 51 -1.23 6.97 9.55
N LEU A 52 -0.95 5.81 8.99
CA LEU A 52 -0.49 4.64 9.74
C LEU A 52 1.03 4.48 9.61
N ASP A 53 1.67 4.13 10.72
CA ASP A 53 3.08 3.75 10.69
C ASP A 53 3.28 2.30 10.18
N ASN A 54 4.51 1.83 10.16
CA ASN A 54 4.84 0.49 9.66
C ASN A 54 4.30 -0.65 10.55
N GLU A 55 3.85 -0.33 11.75
CA GLU A 55 3.19 -1.29 12.66
C GLU A 55 1.67 -1.24 12.56
N GLY A 56 1.13 -0.39 11.69
CA GLY A 56 -0.30 -0.20 11.53
C GLY A 56 -0.93 0.72 12.56
N LYS A 57 -0.12 1.43 13.34
CA LYS A 57 -0.62 2.37 14.35
C LYS A 57 -0.90 3.72 13.74
N GLU A 58 -1.99 4.35 14.17
CA GLU A 58 -2.35 5.70 13.75
C GLU A 58 -1.39 6.72 14.37
N VAL A 59 -0.72 7.49 13.52
CA VAL A 59 0.16 8.59 13.94
C VAL A 59 -0.60 9.91 13.92
N ALA A 60 -1.39 10.15 12.89
CA ALA A 60 -2.16 11.37 12.72
C ALA A 60 -3.39 11.12 11.86
N VAL A 61 -4.33 12.06 11.89
CA VAL A 61 -5.56 12.01 11.08
C VAL A 61 -5.72 13.34 10.34
N ILE A 62 -5.92 13.27 9.04
CA ILE A 62 -6.34 14.42 8.23
C ILE A 62 -7.86 14.46 8.30
N ARG A 63 -8.43 15.52 8.88
CA ARG A 63 -9.89 15.61 9.04
C ARG A 63 -10.62 15.79 7.73
N ASP A 64 -10.10 16.64 6.84
CA ASP A 64 -10.69 16.90 5.53
C ASP A 64 -9.59 17.28 4.54
N LEU A 65 -9.41 16.46 3.51
CA LEU A 65 -8.40 16.70 2.47
C LEU A 65 -8.61 18.02 1.75
N ARG A 66 -9.83 18.50 1.66
CA ARG A 66 -10.16 19.75 0.97
C ARG A 66 -9.58 20.99 1.68
N THR A 67 -9.22 20.87 2.96
CA THR A 67 -8.60 21.96 3.72
C THR A 67 -7.10 22.09 3.45
N LEU A 68 -6.45 21.04 2.93
CA LEU A 68 -5.02 21.05 2.69
C LEU A 68 -4.64 21.92 1.48
N PRO A 69 -3.42 22.49 1.47
CA PRO A 69 -2.89 23.11 0.26
C PRO A 69 -2.89 22.14 -0.92
N ALA A 70 -3.01 22.65 -2.14
CA ALA A 70 -3.18 21.85 -3.34
C ALA A 70 -2.08 20.81 -3.53
N GLU A 71 -0.83 21.14 -3.23
CA GLU A 71 0.31 20.22 -3.36
C GLU A 71 0.21 19.06 -2.35
N GLU A 72 -0.09 19.37 -1.10
CA GLU A 72 -0.23 18.37 -0.04
C GLU A 72 -1.43 17.46 -0.30
N ARG A 73 -2.54 18.06 -0.68
CA ARG A 73 -3.75 17.33 -1.05
C ARG A 73 -3.47 16.33 -2.17
N LYS A 74 -2.77 16.76 -3.22
CA LYS A 74 -2.46 15.89 -4.36
C LYS A 74 -1.59 14.71 -3.97
N ILE A 75 -0.58 14.92 -3.14
CA ILE A 75 0.29 13.84 -2.64
C ILE A 75 -0.54 12.76 -1.94
N ILE A 76 -1.41 13.16 -1.03
CA ILE A 76 -2.25 12.22 -0.28
C ILE A 76 -3.27 11.54 -1.20
N GLU A 77 -3.92 12.28 -2.10
CA GLU A 77 -4.87 11.71 -3.06
C GLU A 77 -4.20 10.67 -3.95
N ASP A 78 -2.99 10.94 -4.44
CA ASP A 78 -2.25 10.00 -5.29
C ASP A 78 -1.92 8.71 -4.53
N CYS A 79 -1.49 8.81 -3.27
CA CYS A 79 -1.25 7.65 -2.42
C CYS A 79 -2.52 6.83 -2.19
N LEU A 80 -3.64 7.48 -1.90
CA LEU A 80 -4.93 6.82 -1.69
C LEU A 80 -5.41 6.11 -2.97
N ASN A 81 -5.31 6.77 -4.11
CA ASN A 81 -5.71 6.20 -5.39
C ASN A 81 -4.89 4.95 -5.72
N GLU A 82 -3.58 4.99 -5.54
CA GLU A 82 -2.73 3.83 -5.76
C GLU A 82 -3.07 2.68 -4.81
N TYR A 83 -3.28 2.98 -3.54
CA TYR A 83 -3.63 1.96 -2.55
C TYR A 83 -4.96 1.27 -2.88
N TYR A 84 -5.99 2.03 -3.23
CA TYR A 84 -7.33 1.48 -3.49
C TYR A 84 -7.49 0.93 -4.91
N LEU A 85 -6.59 1.23 -5.83
CA LEU A 85 -6.58 0.68 -7.19
C LEU A 85 -5.78 -0.62 -7.31
N ILE A 86 -4.88 -0.91 -6.39
CA ILE A 86 -4.07 -2.12 -6.43
C ILE A 86 -4.95 -3.34 -6.12
N PRO A 87 -5.07 -4.32 -7.05
CA PRO A 87 -5.80 -5.56 -6.77
C PRO A 87 -5.14 -6.34 -5.63
N ARG A 88 -5.95 -6.87 -4.73
CA ARG A 88 -5.49 -7.66 -3.60
C ARG A 88 -5.66 -9.14 -3.87
N ILE A 89 -4.57 -9.89 -3.74
CA ILE A 89 -4.55 -11.33 -3.94
C ILE A 89 -5.07 -12.02 -2.69
N SER A 90 -6.10 -12.83 -2.86
CA SER A 90 -6.68 -13.66 -1.79
C SER A 90 -6.26 -15.13 -1.88
N GLU A 91 -5.89 -15.60 -3.06
CA GLU A 91 -5.51 -16.99 -3.30
C GLU A 91 -4.54 -17.09 -4.46
N ILE A 92 -3.57 -17.97 -4.38
CA ILE A 92 -2.66 -18.31 -5.47
C ILE A 92 -3.05 -19.67 -6.04
N LEU A 93 -3.37 -19.70 -7.32
CA LEU A 93 -3.80 -20.92 -8.01
C LEU A 93 -2.60 -21.73 -8.53
N SER A 94 -1.60 -21.05 -9.05
CA SER A 94 -0.36 -21.67 -9.52
C SER A 94 0.78 -20.67 -9.49
N CYS A 95 2.00 -21.20 -9.36
CA CYS A 95 3.21 -20.40 -9.32
C CYS A 95 4.35 -21.21 -9.93
N HIS A 96 4.86 -20.77 -11.08
CA HIS A 96 5.91 -21.48 -11.82
C HIS A 96 7.02 -20.54 -12.24
N GLU A 97 8.26 -20.98 -12.07
CA GLU A 97 9.42 -20.30 -12.63
C GLU A 97 9.95 -21.12 -13.81
N LYS A 98 10.16 -20.44 -14.95
CA LYS A 98 10.73 -21.06 -16.12
C LYS A 98 11.60 -20.05 -16.87
N TYR A 99 12.87 -20.38 -17.07
CA TYR A 99 13.85 -19.51 -17.73
C TYR A 99 13.94 -18.09 -17.11
N GLY A 100 13.88 -18.03 -15.79
CA GLY A 100 13.97 -16.77 -15.07
C GLY A 100 12.69 -15.95 -15.03
N VAL A 101 11.59 -16.46 -15.59
CA VAL A 101 10.29 -15.81 -15.57
C VAL A 101 9.39 -16.53 -14.57
N LEU A 102 8.92 -15.78 -13.58
CA LEU A 102 7.92 -16.27 -12.62
C LEU A 102 6.53 -15.98 -13.15
N THR A 103 5.70 -17.01 -13.29
CA THR A 103 4.30 -16.89 -13.69
C THR A 103 3.41 -17.28 -12.53
N ILE A 104 2.57 -16.36 -12.09
CA ILE A 104 1.63 -16.55 -10.97
C ILE A 104 0.22 -16.39 -11.49
N LYS A 105 -0.62 -17.41 -11.26
CA LYS A 105 -2.07 -17.29 -11.43
C LYS A 105 -2.70 -17.12 -10.07
N ALA A 106 -3.48 -16.07 -9.91
CA ALA A 106 -4.03 -15.70 -8.62
C ALA A 106 -5.47 -15.21 -8.73
N VAL A 107 -6.19 -15.31 -7.62
CA VAL A 107 -7.52 -14.71 -7.45
C VAL A 107 -7.34 -13.42 -6.69
N THR A 108 -7.91 -12.34 -7.22
CA THR A 108 -7.88 -11.02 -6.57
C THR A 108 -9.30 -10.52 -6.30
N ASP A 109 -9.42 -9.42 -5.57
CA ASP A 109 -10.69 -8.73 -5.37
C ASP A 109 -11.31 -8.17 -6.67
N ARG A 110 -10.57 -8.25 -7.78
CA ARG A 110 -11.03 -7.85 -9.13
C ARG A 110 -11.08 -9.01 -10.12
N GLY A 111 -11.07 -10.25 -9.64
CA GLY A 111 -11.13 -11.45 -10.45
C GLY A 111 -9.77 -12.16 -10.58
N GLU A 112 -9.73 -13.16 -11.44
CA GLU A 112 -8.50 -13.91 -11.70
C GLU A 112 -7.52 -13.10 -12.55
N VAL A 113 -6.24 -13.23 -12.22
CA VAL A 113 -5.15 -12.56 -12.96
C VAL A 113 -4.03 -13.54 -13.23
N SER A 114 -3.27 -13.28 -14.29
CA SER A 114 -2.02 -13.96 -14.60
C SER A 114 -0.91 -12.92 -14.55
N ILE A 115 0.08 -13.14 -13.69
CA ILE A 115 1.15 -12.19 -13.41
C ILE A 115 2.47 -12.79 -13.91
N GLU A 116 3.20 -12.08 -14.76
CA GLU A 116 4.52 -12.48 -15.23
C GLU A 116 5.58 -11.53 -14.72
N ILE A 117 6.58 -12.05 -14.01
CA ILE A 117 7.67 -11.28 -13.41
C ILE A 117 9.00 -11.82 -13.92
N ARG A 118 9.73 -11.01 -14.67
CA ARG A 118 11.06 -11.38 -15.20
C ARG A 118 12.17 -11.19 -14.19
N ASN A 119 12.06 -10.18 -13.36
CA ASN A 119 13.07 -9.90 -12.33
C ASN A 119 12.43 -10.08 -10.95
N ILE A 120 12.56 -11.28 -10.40
CA ILE A 120 11.94 -11.66 -9.12
C ILE A 120 12.43 -10.78 -7.98
N LEU A 121 13.71 -10.41 -7.97
CA LEU A 121 14.27 -9.58 -6.90
C LEU A 121 13.65 -8.18 -6.83
N HIS A 122 13.25 -7.64 -7.97
CA HIS A 122 12.61 -6.32 -8.03
C HIS A 122 11.09 -6.39 -8.14
N GLY A 123 10.56 -7.51 -8.64
CA GLY A 123 9.12 -7.70 -8.84
C GLY A 123 8.36 -8.18 -7.62
N LEU A 124 9.04 -8.80 -6.66
CA LEU A 124 8.48 -9.24 -5.39
C LEU A 124 9.15 -8.48 -4.24
N LYS A 125 8.36 -7.80 -3.44
CA LYS A 125 8.88 -7.02 -2.32
C LYS A 125 8.10 -7.35 -1.05
N LEU A 126 8.79 -7.96 -0.10
CA LEU A 126 8.22 -8.26 1.21
C LEU A 126 8.35 -7.02 2.11
N LEU A 127 7.23 -6.56 2.64
CA LEU A 127 7.17 -5.43 3.54
C LEU A 127 6.67 -5.87 4.91
N TYR A 128 7.35 -5.43 5.94
CA TYR A 128 6.94 -5.63 7.34
C TYR A 128 6.73 -7.11 7.72
N GLY A 129 7.37 -8.02 7.01
CA GLY A 129 7.32 -9.45 7.27
C GLY A 129 6.08 -10.19 6.77
N THR A 130 5.01 -9.51 6.43
CA THR A 130 3.73 -10.16 6.06
C THR A 130 3.10 -9.65 4.79
N ARG A 131 3.42 -8.44 4.34
CA ARG A 131 2.84 -7.81 3.16
C ARG A 131 3.75 -8.01 1.95
N VAL A 132 3.20 -8.43 0.83
CA VAL A 132 3.97 -8.58 -0.40
C VAL A 132 3.40 -7.67 -1.49
N LEU A 133 4.26 -6.87 -2.10
CA LEU A 133 3.94 -6.11 -3.30
C LEU A 133 4.53 -6.83 -4.51
N LEU A 134 3.72 -6.98 -5.56
CA LEU A 134 4.13 -7.60 -6.81
C LEU A 134 4.03 -6.58 -7.93
N ARG A 135 5.05 -6.59 -8.79
CA ARG A 135 5.10 -5.74 -9.97
C ARG A 135 5.44 -6.62 -11.18
N ASP A 136 4.57 -6.62 -12.17
CA ASP A 136 4.76 -7.44 -13.35
C ASP A 136 5.59 -6.74 -14.44
N ASN A 137 5.78 -7.42 -15.57
CA ASN A 137 6.56 -6.91 -16.69
C ASN A 137 5.95 -5.67 -17.36
N ASN A 138 4.65 -5.47 -17.17
CA ASN A 138 3.90 -4.35 -17.74
C ASN A 138 3.64 -3.23 -16.72
N ASP A 139 4.35 -3.28 -15.59
CA ASP A 139 4.23 -2.31 -14.51
C ASP A 139 2.88 -2.35 -13.78
N ASN A 140 2.12 -3.41 -13.94
CA ASN A 140 0.93 -3.65 -13.12
C ASN A 140 1.34 -4.06 -11.71
N ARG A 141 0.59 -3.60 -10.73
CA ARG A 141 0.89 -3.84 -9.32
C ARG A 141 -0.20 -4.68 -8.69
N TYR A 142 0.21 -5.55 -7.78
CA TYR A 142 -0.67 -6.43 -7.01
C TYR A 142 -0.17 -6.49 -5.58
N GLU A 143 -1.05 -6.84 -4.65
CA GLU A 143 -0.70 -6.91 -3.25
C GLU A 143 -1.21 -8.19 -2.61
N ILE A 144 -0.37 -8.83 -1.80
CA ILE A 144 -0.80 -9.79 -0.80
C ILE A 144 -0.82 -9.05 0.52
N PRO A 145 -2.00 -8.68 1.07
CA PRO A 145 -2.07 -7.83 2.26
C PRO A 145 -1.44 -8.45 3.50
N ASP A 146 -1.59 -9.77 3.64
CA ASP A 146 -1.08 -10.48 4.79
C ASP A 146 -0.82 -11.94 4.42
N LEU A 147 0.45 -12.34 4.39
CA LEU A 147 0.86 -13.71 4.10
C LEU A 147 0.25 -14.71 5.09
N ASP A 148 0.07 -14.29 6.35
CA ASP A 148 -0.46 -15.17 7.39
C ASP A 148 -1.94 -15.50 7.19
N ARG A 149 -2.64 -14.72 6.37
CA ARG A 149 -4.05 -14.96 6.02
C ARG A 149 -4.24 -15.79 4.78
N LEU A 150 -3.17 -16.05 4.01
CA LEU A 150 -3.26 -16.96 2.87
C LEU A 150 -3.52 -18.38 3.35
N ASP A 151 -4.23 -19.15 2.54
CA ASP A 151 -4.36 -20.58 2.75
C ASP A 151 -2.97 -21.25 2.65
N ARG A 152 -2.83 -22.41 3.28
CA ARG A 152 -1.54 -23.11 3.37
C ARG A 152 -0.94 -23.40 2.00
N LYS A 153 -1.74 -23.78 1.02
CA LYS A 153 -1.29 -24.09 -0.32
C LYS A 153 -0.75 -22.86 -1.05
N SER A 154 -1.47 -21.74 -0.98
CA SER A 154 -1.05 -20.46 -1.57
C SER A 154 0.23 -19.97 -0.92
N ARG A 155 0.31 -20.03 0.41
CA ARG A 155 1.48 -19.63 1.18
C ARG A 155 2.72 -20.41 0.78
N ALA A 156 2.58 -21.75 0.66
CA ALA A 156 3.68 -22.60 0.27
C ALA A 156 4.22 -22.30 -1.13
N MET A 157 3.34 -21.95 -2.06
CA MET A 157 3.73 -21.61 -3.44
C MET A 157 4.54 -20.33 -3.51
N ILE A 158 4.18 -19.29 -2.76
CA ILE A 158 4.86 -18.00 -2.84
C ILE A 158 6.11 -17.93 -1.96
N ASP A 159 6.15 -18.65 -0.83
CA ASP A 159 7.29 -18.64 0.08
C ASP A 159 8.60 -19.04 -0.60
N ALA A 160 8.54 -19.89 -1.61
CA ALA A 160 9.72 -20.32 -2.35
C ALA A 160 10.45 -19.15 -3.06
N PHE A 161 9.78 -18.03 -3.27
CA PHE A 161 10.30 -16.89 -4.02
C PHE A 161 10.51 -15.63 -3.17
N LEU A 162 10.24 -15.72 -1.88
CA LEU A 162 10.41 -14.59 -0.95
C LEU A 162 11.75 -14.58 -0.23
#